data_7914e204a859c0d7ad876fd420111df6
#
_entry.id   7914e204a859c0d7ad876fd420111df6
#
_cell.length_a   1.000
_cell.length_b   1.000
_cell.length_c   1.000
_cell.angle_alpha   90.00
_cell.angle_beta   90.00
_cell.angle_gamma   90.00
#
_symmetry.space_group_name_H-M   'P 1'
#
loop_
_entity.id
_entity.type
_entity.pdbx_description
1 polymer ?
#
loop_
_entity_poly.entity_id
_entity_poly.type
_entity_poly.pdbx_seq_one_letter_code
_entity_poly.pdbx_strand_id
1 'polypeptide(L)'
;MGCCSGRCTLAFICGMQLVTVLERQVIDFLGYQWAPILTNFLHIIVVILGLFGTIQFRPRYVTGYAAWLVVWMTWNVFIICFYLEVGDLSRDSDLVLTFNLSMHRSWWMENGPGCKVTPITPPPSWAPEDHRYISISGCLLDFQFIEVAHSSLQILLALVGFIYACYVVKLISEEEDSFDFIGGFDSYGYQGPQKTSHLQLQPMYM
;
A
#
# COMPACT_ATOMS: atom_id res chain seq x y z
N MET A 1 0.72 -21.57 24.70
CA MET A 1 -0.06 -21.09 23.53
C MET A 1 0.51 -19.74 23.16
N GLY A 2 1.28 -19.68 22.07
CA GLY A 2 1.96 -18.45 21.65
C GLY A 2 0.91 -17.41 21.28
N CYS A 3 0.87 -16.35 22.08
CA CYS A 3 0.13 -15.14 21.74
C CYS A 3 0.62 -14.69 20.37
N CYS A 4 -0.26 -14.63 19.36
CA CYS A 4 0.07 -13.99 18.09
C CYS A 4 0.50 -12.57 18.41
N SER A 5 1.80 -12.32 18.37
CA SER A 5 2.37 -11.00 18.60
C SER A 5 1.71 -10.03 17.61
N GLY A 6 1.44 -8.76 18.00
CA GLY A 6 0.90 -7.73 17.11
C GLY A 6 1.66 -7.64 15.79
N ARG A 7 2.96 -8.00 15.79
CA ARG A 7 3.80 -8.10 14.59
C ARG A 7 3.36 -9.23 13.65
N CYS A 8 3.03 -10.40 14.20
CA CYS A 8 2.50 -11.51 13.40
C CYS A 8 1.18 -11.11 12.69
N THR A 9 0.30 -10.42 13.42
CA THR A 9 -0.95 -9.91 12.87
C THR A 9 -0.69 -8.87 11.78
N LEU A 10 0.23 -7.92 12.00
CA LEU A 10 0.59 -6.95 10.98
C LEU A 10 1.20 -7.61 9.74
N ALA A 11 2.09 -8.59 9.91
CA ALA A 11 2.65 -9.35 8.80
C ALA A 11 1.58 -10.10 8.00
N PHE A 12 0.59 -10.68 8.68
CA PHE A 12 -0.57 -11.31 8.04
C PHE A 12 -1.41 -10.30 7.24
N ILE A 13 -1.68 -9.11 7.81
CA ILE A 13 -2.41 -8.02 7.13
C ILE A 13 -1.64 -7.56 5.88
N CYS A 14 -0.32 -7.36 5.98
CA CYS A 14 0.51 -7.04 4.82
C CYS A 14 0.43 -8.13 3.74
N GLY A 15 0.43 -9.41 4.13
CA GLY A 15 0.23 -10.53 3.20
C GLY A 15 -1.12 -10.47 2.49
N MET A 16 -2.19 -10.21 3.23
CA MET A 16 -3.54 -10.04 2.65
C MET A 16 -3.61 -8.85 1.70
N GLN A 17 -2.99 -7.72 2.06
CA GLN A 17 -2.90 -6.55 1.17
C GLN A 17 -2.14 -6.88 -0.12
N LEU A 18 -1.02 -7.62 -0.04
CA LEU A 18 -0.28 -8.04 -1.24
C LEU A 18 -1.13 -8.91 -2.16
N VAL A 19 -1.84 -9.89 -1.63
CA VAL A 19 -2.71 -10.77 -2.43
C VAL A 19 -3.79 -9.98 -3.14
N THR A 20 -4.52 -9.12 -2.41
CA THR A 20 -5.64 -8.37 -2.96
C THR A 20 -5.20 -7.26 -3.94
N VAL A 21 -4.05 -6.62 -3.70
CA VAL A 21 -3.54 -5.61 -4.63
C VAL A 21 -2.92 -6.25 -5.87
N LEU A 22 -2.30 -7.43 -5.78
CA LEU A 22 -1.80 -8.15 -6.95
C LEU A 22 -2.94 -8.62 -7.85
N GLU A 23 -4.03 -9.14 -7.27
CA GLU A 23 -5.24 -9.46 -8.02
C GLU A 23 -5.77 -8.22 -8.76
N ARG A 24 -5.91 -7.10 -8.06
CA ARG A 24 -6.35 -5.84 -8.65
C ARG A 24 -5.38 -5.33 -9.72
N GLN A 25 -4.07 -5.46 -9.50
CA GLN A 25 -3.04 -5.08 -10.48
C GLN A 25 -3.23 -5.80 -11.82
N VAL A 26 -3.53 -7.10 -11.79
CA VAL A 26 -3.79 -7.88 -13.01
C VAL A 26 -5.05 -7.38 -13.72
N ILE A 27 -6.12 -7.13 -12.98
CA ILE A 27 -7.40 -6.63 -13.53
C ILE A 27 -7.22 -5.25 -14.16
N ASP A 28 -6.51 -4.34 -13.48
CA ASP A 28 -6.24 -2.99 -13.97
C ASP A 28 -5.35 -3.00 -15.23
N PHE A 29 -4.37 -3.93 -15.31
CA PHE A 29 -3.59 -4.14 -16.53
C PHE A 29 -4.47 -4.60 -17.70
N LEU A 30 -5.35 -5.55 -17.48
CA LEU A 30 -6.27 -6.05 -18.51
C LEU A 30 -7.29 -4.98 -18.94
N GLY A 31 -7.60 -4.03 -18.04
CA GLY A 31 -8.48 -2.90 -18.30
C GLY A 31 -7.77 -1.63 -18.80
N TYR A 32 -6.43 -1.66 -18.97
CA TYR A 32 -5.64 -0.50 -19.39
C TYR A 32 -5.82 0.74 -18.51
N GLN A 33 -6.03 0.55 -17.19
CA GLN A 33 -6.23 1.59 -16.19
C GLN A 33 -4.89 2.09 -15.66
N TRP A 34 -4.22 3.01 -16.36
CA TRP A 34 -2.84 3.41 -16.08
C TRP A 34 -2.63 4.06 -14.71
N ALA A 35 -3.55 4.90 -14.25
CA ALA A 35 -3.44 5.54 -12.94
C ALA A 35 -3.55 4.52 -11.79
N PRO A 36 -4.54 3.62 -11.74
CA PRO A 36 -4.57 2.49 -10.80
C PRO A 36 -3.33 1.60 -10.90
N ILE A 37 -2.86 1.25 -12.09
CA ILE A 37 -1.67 0.41 -12.30
C ILE A 37 -0.45 1.00 -11.59
N LEU A 38 -0.17 2.28 -11.79
CA LEU A 38 0.97 2.96 -11.15
C LEU A 38 0.81 3.05 -9.63
N THR A 39 -0.39 3.37 -9.16
CA THR A 39 -0.67 3.51 -7.72
C THR A 39 -0.62 2.16 -7.00
N ASN A 40 -1.15 1.09 -7.60
CA ASN A 40 -1.05 -0.27 -7.08
C ASN A 40 0.41 -0.73 -7.02
N PHE A 41 1.21 -0.43 -8.05
CA PHE A 41 2.63 -0.76 -8.07
C PHE A 41 3.39 -0.11 -6.91
N LEU A 42 3.16 1.18 -6.66
CA LEU A 42 3.74 1.89 -5.51
C LEU A 42 3.26 1.28 -4.19
N HIS A 43 1.98 0.92 -4.08
CA HIS A 43 1.42 0.29 -2.90
C HIS A 43 2.09 -1.06 -2.61
N ILE A 44 2.30 -1.90 -3.63
CA ILE A 44 2.99 -3.18 -3.50
C ILE A 44 4.39 -2.99 -2.90
N ILE A 45 5.17 -2.03 -3.43
CA ILE A 45 6.52 -1.73 -2.92
C ILE A 45 6.46 -1.32 -1.44
N VAL A 46 5.56 -0.41 -1.08
CA VAL A 46 5.48 0.09 0.28
C VAL A 46 4.99 -0.98 1.26
N VAL A 47 4.06 -1.85 0.86
CA VAL A 47 3.62 -2.98 1.69
C VAL A 47 4.76 -3.98 1.92
N ILE A 48 5.58 -4.26 0.91
CA ILE A 48 6.78 -5.10 1.06
C ILE A 48 7.76 -4.47 2.05
N LEU A 49 8.00 -3.14 1.96
CA LEU A 49 8.84 -2.43 2.92
C LEU A 49 8.26 -2.46 4.34
N GLY A 50 6.94 -2.32 4.49
CA GLY A 50 6.24 -2.46 5.76
C GLY A 50 6.38 -3.85 6.36
N LEU A 51 6.21 -4.89 5.54
CA LEU A 51 6.42 -6.28 5.94
C LEU A 51 7.87 -6.52 6.37
N PHE A 52 8.84 -6.04 5.58
CA PHE A 52 10.26 -6.11 5.93
C PHE A 52 10.54 -5.42 7.28
N GLY A 53 10.03 -4.19 7.48
CA GLY A 53 10.17 -3.45 8.72
C GLY A 53 9.58 -4.18 9.93
N THR A 54 8.45 -4.84 9.75
CA THR A 54 7.77 -5.64 10.78
C THR A 54 8.59 -6.87 11.19
N ILE A 55 9.21 -7.57 10.22
CA ILE A 55 10.02 -8.76 10.46
C ILE A 55 11.38 -8.38 11.07
N GLN A 56 12.02 -7.33 10.56
CA GLN A 56 13.36 -6.89 10.93
C GLN A 56 13.42 -5.91 12.11
N PHE A 57 12.31 -5.65 12.79
CA PHE A 57 12.23 -4.69 13.91
C PHE A 57 12.73 -3.28 13.53
N ARG A 58 12.39 -2.82 12.32
CA ARG A 58 12.81 -1.50 11.82
C ARG A 58 11.63 -0.53 11.85
N PRO A 59 11.48 0.29 12.91
CA PRO A 59 10.31 1.15 13.09
C PRO A 59 10.14 2.17 11.95
N ARG A 60 11.24 2.64 11.36
CA ARG A 60 11.21 3.61 10.25
C ARG A 60 10.42 3.11 9.04
N TYR A 61 10.56 1.83 8.69
CA TYR A 61 9.82 1.24 7.55
C TYR A 61 8.34 1.06 7.90
N VAL A 62 8.03 0.67 9.13
CA VAL A 62 6.64 0.51 9.58
C VAL A 62 5.94 1.87 9.66
N THR A 63 6.64 2.93 10.11
CA THR A 63 6.12 4.30 10.12
C THR A 63 5.88 4.81 8.69
N GLY A 64 6.82 4.58 7.77
CA GLY A 64 6.64 4.93 6.35
C GLY A 64 5.45 4.22 5.72
N TYR A 65 5.27 2.94 6.02
CA TYR A 65 4.10 2.17 5.61
C TYR A 65 2.80 2.75 6.20
N ALA A 66 2.76 3.09 7.49
CA ALA A 66 1.58 3.70 8.10
C ALA A 66 1.22 5.05 7.44
N ALA A 67 2.20 5.91 7.18
CA ALA A 67 1.98 7.17 6.47
C ALA A 67 1.43 6.94 5.06
N TRP A 68 1.97 5.97 4.33
CA TRP A 68 1.47 5.60 3.00
C TRP A 68 0.04 5.09 3.03
N LEU A 69 -0.37 4.33 4.05
CA LEU A 69 -1.75 3.82 4.15
C LEU A 69 -2.78 4.94 4.19
N VAL A 70 -2.46 6.11 4.75
CA VAL A 70 -3.34 7.29 4.71
C VAL A 70 -3.53 7.76 3.26
N VAL A 71 -2.44 7.85 2.48
CA VAL A 71 -2.49 8.21 1.06
C VAL A 71 -3.28 7.16 0.27
N TRP A 72 -3.04 5.89 0.56
CA TRP A 72 -3.73 4.77 -0.09
C TRP A 72 -5.25 4.77 0.18
N MET A 73 -5.66 5.05 1.42
CA MET A 73 -7.09 5.20 1.75
C MET A 73 -7.71 6.36 0.98
N THR A 74 -7.04 7.52 0.92
CA THR A 74 -7.51 8.69 0.17
C THR A 74 -7.66 8.36 -1.32
N TRP A 75 -6.71 7.65 -1.91
CA TRP A 75 -6.79 7.19 -3.29
C TRP A 75 -8.02 6.30 -3.52
N ASN A 76 -8.26 5.31 -2.66
CA ASN A 76 -9.41 4.42 -2.83
C ASN A 76 -10.75 5.13 -2.58
N VAL A 77 -10.81 6.13 -1.70
CA VAL A 77 -11.98 7.01 -1.56
C VAL A 77 -12.23 7.79 -2.86
N PHE A 78 -11.17 8.32 -3.48
CA PHE A 78 -11.30 8.98 -4.78
C PHE A 78 -11.85 8.02 -5.85
N ILE A 79 -11.36 6.79 -5.92
CA ILE A 79 -11.86 5.77 -6.85
C ILE A 79 -13.36 5.49 -6.62
N ILE A 80 -13.80 5.36 -5.36
CA ILE A 80 -15.22 5.17 -5.04
C ILE A 80 -16.05 6.35 -5.51
N CYS A 81 -15.62 7.58 -5.22
CA CYS A 81 -16.31 8.80 -5.66
C CYS A 81 -16.38 8.90 -7.18
N PHE A 82 -15.31 8.52 -7.88
CA PHE A 82 -15.26 8.51 -9.33
C PHE A 82 -16.27 7.54 -9.94
N TYR A 83 -16.30 6.29 -9.49
CA TYR A 83 -17.23 5.29 -10.03
C TYR A 83 -18.69 5.51 -9.62
N LEU A 84 -18.94 6.17 -8.49
CA LEU A 84 -20.29 6.57 -8.06
C LEU A 84 -20.71 7.94 -8.60
N GLU A 85 -19.86 8.60 -9.38
CA GLU A 85 -20.14 9.93 -9.99
C GLU A 85 -20.54 10.98 -8.94
N VAL A 86 -19.77 11.04 -7.86
CA VAL A 86 -20.03 12.00 -6.76
C VAL A 86 -19.56 13.40 -7.19
N GLY A 87 -20.46 14.39 -7.11
CA GLY A 87 -20.17 15.77 -7.50
C GLY A 87 -20.17 15.93 -9.02
N ASP A 88 -19.17 16.61 -9.56
CA ASP A 88 -19.02 16.88 -11.00
C ASP A 88 -18.21 15.81 -11.73
N LEU A 89 -17.84 14.71 -11.03
CA LEU A 89 -17.09 13.61 -11.64
C LEU A 89 -18.02 12.79 -12.57
N SER A 90 -17.54 12.52 -13.79
CA SER A 90 -18.25 11.67 -14.74
C SER A 90 -17.31 10.58 -15.26
N ARG A 91 -17.64 9.32 -14.98
CA ARG A 91 -16.90 8.16 -15.51
C ARG A 91 -16.98 8.01 -17.02
N ASP A 92 -17.97 8.66 -17.64
CA ASP A 92 -18.22 8.57 -19.09
C ASP A 92 -17.40 9.57 -19.89
N SER A 93 -17.18 10.77 -19.36
CA SER A 93 -16.43 11.85 -20.01
C SER A 93 -15.00 11.97 -19.50
N ASP A 94 -14.75 11.57 -18.23
CA ASP A 94 -13.46 11.78 -17.59
C ASP A 94 -12.56 10.55 -17.77
N LEU A 95 -11.59 10.65 -18.66
CA LEU A 95 -10.59 9.60 -18.90
C LEU A 95 -9.36 9.72 -17.97
N VAL A 96 -9.57 10.20 -16.75
CA VAL A 96 -8.50 10.47 -15.76
C VAL A 96 -7.76 9.20 -15.38
N LEU A 97 -8.47 8.10 -15.18
CA LEU A 97 -7.86 6.82 -14.77
C LEU A 97 -6.99 6.19 -15.86
N THR A 98 -7.17 6.56 -17.11
CA THR A 98 -6.40 6.09 -18.26
C THR A 98 -5.40 7.11 -18.77
N PHE A 99 -5.31 8.30 -18.17
CA PHE A 99 -4.52 9.44 -18.65
C PHE A 99 -4.81 9.82 -20.10
N ASN A 100 -6.04 9.63 -20.54
CA ASN A 100 -6.47 9.81 -21.95
C ASN A 100 -5.69 8.94 -22.96
N LEU A 101 -5.01 7.89 -22.51
CA LEU A 101 -4.26 6.97 -23.38
C LEU A 101 -5.12 5.81 -23.87
N SER A 102 -6.21 5.51 -23.22
CA SER A 102 -7.15 4.47 -23.63
C SER A 102 -8.59 4.89 -23.37
N MET A 103 -9.52 4.32 -24.14
CA MET A 103 -10.97 4.54 -23.99
C MET A 103 -11.61 3.49 -23.07
N HIS A 104 -10.83 2.62 -22.47
CA HIS A 104 -11.31 1.61 -21.52
C HIS A 104 -11.68 2.25 -20.19
N ARG A 105 -12.78 1.79 -19.60
CA ARG A 105 -13.27 2.28 -18.31
C ARG A 105 -12.97 1.32 -17.17
N SER A 106 -13.09 0.03 -17.42
CA SER A 106 -12.76 -1.07 -16.51
C SER A 106 -12.77 -2.39 -17.26
N TRP A 107 -11.93 -3.35 -16.87
CA TRP A 107 -11.98 -4.71 -17.37
C TRP A 107 -13.34 -5.39 -17.08
N TRP A 108 -13.93 -5.10 -15.95
CA TRP A 108 -15.23 -5.62 -15.55
C TRP A 108 -16.38 -5.14 -16.42
N MET A 109 -16.22 -4.01 -17.10
CA MET A 109 -17.22 -3.50 -18.05
C MET A 109 -17.51 -4.51 -19.17
N GLU A 110 -16.46 -5.17 -19.69
CA GLU A 110 -16.60 -6.17 -20.76
C GLU A 110 -16.75 -7.60 -20.22
N ASN A 111 -16.15 -7.92 -19.08
CA ASN A 111 -16.01 -9.27 -18.56
C ASN A 111 -16.83 -9.51 -17.27
N GLY A 112 -17.73 -8.59 -16.92
CA GLY A 112 -18.61 -8.74 -15.78
C GLY A 112 -19.60 -9.89 -15.94
N PRO A 113 -20.11 -10.42 -14.84
CA PRO A 113 -21.04 -11.56 -14.89
C PRO A 113 -22.33 -11.20 -15.64
N GLY A 114 -22.66 -12.00 -16.67
CA GLY A 114 -23.85 -11.82 -17.51
C GLY A 114 -23.76 -10.72 -18.56
N CYS A 115 -22.70 -9.95 -18.62
CA CYS A 115 -22.52 -8.88 -19.62
C CYS A 115 -22.41 -9.45 -21.04
N LYS A 116 -23.19 -8.90 -21.96
CA LYS A 116 -23.12 -9.18 -23.39
C LYS A 116 -22.52 -7.99 -24.10
N VAL A 117 -21.39 -8.20 -24.75
CA VAL A 117 -20.66 -7.19 -25.50
C VAL A 117 -21.08 -7.27 -26.97
N THR A 118 -21.59 -6.16 -27.52
CA THR A 118 -21.95 -6.05 -28.94
C THR A 118 -21.13 -4.92 -29.56
N PRO A 119 -20.43 -5.16 -30.68
CA PRO A 119 -19.72 -4.10 -31.37
C PRO A 119 -20.72 -3.12 -32.03
N ILE A 120 -20.46 -1.82 -31.90
CA ILE A 120 -21.23 -0.79 -32.58
C ILE A 120 -20.64 -0.61 -33.98
N THR A 121 -21.44 -0.90 -35.00
CA THR A 121 -21.07 -0.71 -36.41
C THR A 121 -22.20 0.03 -37.15
N PRO A 122 -21.89 1.13 -37.83
CA PRO A 122 -20.59 1.79 -37.96
C PRO A 122 -20.20 2.54 -36.66
N PRO A 123 -18.88 2.75 -36.43
CA PRO A 123 -18.44 3.58 -35.33
C PRO A 123 -18.97 5.01 -35.44
N PRO A 124 -19.16 5.74 -34.31
CA PRO A 124 -19.59 7.14 -34.35
C PRO A 124 -18.62 7.99 -35.16
N SER A 125 -19.10 8.96 -35.88
CA SER A 125 -18.31 9.81 -36.83
C SER A 125 -17.22 10.65 -36.14
N TRP A 126 -17.29 10.82 -34.83
CA TRP A 126 -16.30 11.53 -33.99
C TRP A 126 -15.24 10.62 -33.40
N ALA A 127 -15.35 9.30 -33.63
CA ALA A 127 -14.56 8.30 -33.02
C ALA A 127 -13.16 8.16 -33.66
N PRO A 128 -12.08 8.03 -32.88
CA PRO A 128 -10.77 7.65 -33.41
C PRO A 128 -10.83 6.30 -34.11
N GLU A 129 -10.17 6.15 -35.26
CA GLU A 129 -10.23 4.93 -36.09
C GLU A 129 -9.72 3.66 -35.37
N ASP A 130 -8.85 3.82 -34.37
CA ASP A 130 -8.21 2.71 -33.66
C ASP A 130 -8.96 2.22 -32.40
N HIS A 131 -10.14 2.79 -32.09
CA HIS A 131 -10.87 2.44 -30.87
C HIS A 131 -12.06 1.53 -31.14
N ARG A 132 -12.12 0.45 -30.36
CA ARG A 132 -13.22 -0.50 -30.37
C ARG A 132 -14.43 0.08 -29.63
N TYR A 133 -15.48 0.40 -30.39
CA TYR A 133 -16.76 0.85 -29.84
C TYR A 133 -17.65 -0.36 -29.53
N ILE A 134 -18.07 -0.46 -28.29
CA ILE A 134 -18.88 -1.57 -27.79
C ILE A 134 -20.10 -1.03 -27.04
N SER A 135 -21.21 -1.72 -27.21
CA SER A 135 -22.40 -1.59 -26.37
C SER A 135 -22.47 -2.80 -25.44
N ILE A 136 -22.78 -2.55 -24.19
CA ILE A 136 -22.85 -3.60 -23.15
C ILE A 136 -24.30 -3.64 -22.64
N SER A 137 -24.82 -4.86 -22.51
CA SER A 137 -26.18 -5.10 -22.04
C SER A 137 -26.26 -6.37 -21.24
N GLY A 138 -27.26 -6.46 -20.35
CA GLY A 138 -27.60 -7.68 -19.61
C GLY A 138 -26.65 -8.05 -18.47
N CYS A 139 -25.81 -7.11 -17.99
CA CYS A 139 -24.98 -7.35 -16.81
C CYS A 139 -25.84 -7.69 -15.58
N LEU A 140 -25.46 -8.76 -14.86
CA LEU A 140 -26.06 -9.09 -13.60
C LEU A 140 -25.62 -8.12 -12.48
N LEU A 141 -24.38 -7.65 -12.59
CA LEU A 141 -23.76 -6.67 -11.69
C LEU A 141 -22.96 -5.69 -12.52
N ASP A 142 -23.27 -4.40 -12.40
CA ASP A 142 -22.55 -3.36 -13.12
C ASP A 142 -21.14 -3.22 -12.59
N PHE A 143 -20.19 -2.97 -13.50
CA PHE A 143 -18.75 -2.86 -13.18
C PHE A 143 -18.44 -1.85 -12.08
N GLN A 144 -19.22 -0.77 -11.98
CA GLN A 144 -19.05 0.25 -10.95
C GLN A 144 -19.15 -0.32 -9.54
N PHE A 145 -20.08 -1.24 -9.28
CA PHE A 145 -20.23 -1.84 -7.94
C PHE A 145 -19.08 -2.79 -7.61
N ILE A 146 -18.52 -3.46 -8.61
CA ILE A 146 -17.35 -4.33 -8.43
C ILE A 146 -16.13 -3.48 -8.07
N GLU A 147 -15.91 -2.38 -8.79
CA GLU A 147 -14.80 -1.45 -8.50
C GLU A 147 -14.93 -0.80 -7.12
N VAL A 148 -16.14 -0.38 -6.74
CA VAL A 148 -16.45 0.16 -5.42
C VAL A 148 -16.22 -0.89 -4.32
N ALA A 149 -16.64 -2.14 -4.55
CA ALA A 149 -16.42 -3.23 -3.60
C ALA A 149 -14.92 -3.52 -3.38
N HIS A 150 -14.13 -3.58 -4.46
CA HIS A 150 -12.67 -3.74 -4.37
C HIS A 150 -12.02 -2.57 -3.62
N SER A 151 -12.37 -1.32 -3.94
CA SER A 151 -11.82 -0.14 -3.25
C SER A 151 -12.24 -0.09 -1.78
N SER A 152 -13.45 -0.50 -1.45
CA SER A 152 -13.93 -0.60 -0.07
C SER A 152 -13.15 -1.65 0.73
N LEU A 153 -12.86 -2.81 0.14
CA LEU A 153 -12.01 -3.84 0.75
C LEU A 153 -10.60 -3.30 1.01
N GLN A 154 -10.02 -2.56 0.05
CA GLN A 154 -8.71 -1.95 0.22
C GLN A 154 -8.68 -0.93 1.37
N ILE A 155 -9.74 -0.12 1.53
CA ILE A 155 -9.87 0.82 2.65
C ILE A 155 -9.93 0.08 3.98
N LEU A 156 -10.73 -0.99 4.08
CA LEU A 156 -10.84 -1.78 5.32
C LEU A 156 -9.49 -2.40 5.71
N LEU A 157 -8.79 -3.02 4.75
CA LEU A 157 -7.46 -3.60 4.98
C LEU A 157 -6.44 -2.53 5.36
N ALA A 158 -6.50 -1.35 4.74
CA ALA A 158 -5.61 -0.24 5.04
C ALA A 158 -5.87 0.33 6.44
N LEU A 159 -7.13 0.46 6.85
CA LEU A 159 -7.50 0.96 8.18
C LEU A 159 -6.99 0.02 9.28
N VAL A 160 -7.25 -1.28 9.14
CA VAL A 160 -6.76 -2.29 10.09
C VAL A 160 -5.22 -2.32 10.08
N GLY A 161 -4.60 -2.27 8.90
CA GLY A 161 -3.14 -2.19 8.76
C GLY A 161 -2.53 -0.96 9.44
N PHE A 162 -3.16 0.20 9.31
CA PHE A 162 -2.74 1.44 9.95
C PHE A 162 -2.76 1.33 11.49
N ILE A 163 -3.85 0.83 12.06
CA ILE A 163 -3.99 0.64 13.50
C ILE A 163 -2.88 -0.29 14.03
N TYR A 164 -2.69 -1.44 13.37
CA TYR A 164 -1.65 -2.39 13.79
C TYR A 164 -0.24 -1.88 13.53
N ALA A 165 0.00 -1.09 12.48
CA ALA A 165 1.28 -0.44 12.23
C ALA A 165 1.64 0.53 13.37
N CYS A 166 0.72 1.39 13.79
CA CYS A 166 0.92 2.30 14.93
C CYS A 166 1.20 1.52 16.22
N TYR A 167 0.47 0.44 16.46
CA TYR A 167 0.68 -0.43 17.62
C TYR A 167 2.08 -1.07 17.59
N VAL A 168 2.49 -1.62 16.46
CA VAL A 168 3.80 -2.28 16.29
C VAL A 168 4.95 -1.29 16.41
N VAL A 169 4.83 -0.08 15.87
CA VAL A 169 5.83 0.99 16.04
C VAL A 169 6.04 1.29 17.52
N LYS A 170 4.94 1.43 18.27
CA LYS A 170 5.00 1.67 19.71
C LYS A 170 5.71 0.53 20.44
N LEU A 171 5.36 -0.72 20.14
CA LEU A 171 6.01 -1.90 20.74
C LEU A 171 7.53 -1.93 20.49
N ILE A 172 7.95 -1.69 19.24
CA ILE A 172 9.38 -1.69 18.89
C ILE A 172 10.11 -0.57 19.63
N SER A 173 9.53 0.63 19.71
CA SER A 173 10.14 1.75 20.42
C SER A 173 10.27 1.48 21.92
N GLU A 174 9.27 0.88 22.56
CA GLU A 174 9.32 0.50 23.96
C GLU A 174 10.39 -0.59 24.24
N GLU A 175 10.58 -1.53 23.30
CA GLU A 175 11.66 -2.52 23.38
C GLU A 175 13.03 -1.86 23.25
N GLU A 176 13.23 -0.91 22.32
CA GLU A 176 14.48 -0.15 22.15
C GLU A 176 14.81 0.67 23.40
N ASP A 177 13.84 1.43 23.94
CA ASP A 177 14.03 2.25 25.15
C ASP A 177 14.39 1.40 26.37
N SER A 178 13.78 0.22 26.54
CA SER A 178 14.11 -0.70 27.64
C SER A 178 15.50 -1.29 27.51
N PHE A 179 15.97 -1.54 26.30
CA PHE A 179 17.31 -2.06 26.02
C PHE A 179 18.38 -1.01 26.29
N ASP A 180 18.13 0.25 25.88
CA ASP A 180 19.03 1.38 26.16
C ASP A 180 19.15 1.66 27.65
N PHE A 181 18.05 1.52 28.42
CA PHE A 181 18.05 1.67 29.85
C PHE A 181 18.91 0.61 30.55
N ILE A 182 18.84 -0.67 30.15
CA ILE A 182 19.64 -1.75 30.68
C ILE A 182 21.11 -1.59 30.28
N GLY A 183 21.39 -1.25 29.02
CA GLY A 183 22.76 -0.99 28.53
C GLY A 183 23.39 0.26 29.16
N GLY A 184 22.59 1.29 29.46
CA GLY A 184 23.04 2.48 30.16
C GLY A 184 23.46 2.24 31.59
N PHE A 185 22.83 1.30 32.30
CA PHE A 185 23.22 0.90 33.67
C PHE A 185 24.56 0.20 33.70
N ASP A 186 24.87 -0.67 32.74
CA ASP A 186 26.17 -1.32 32.62
C ASP A 186 27.30 -0.34 32.28
N SER A 187 27.01 0.76 31.58
CA SER A 187 27.99 1.83 31.30
C SER A 187 28.41 2.64 32.52
N TYR A 188 27.55 2.79 33.53
CA TYR A 188 27.85 3.50 34.76
C TYR A 188 28.58 2.59 35.79
N GLY A 189 28.51 1.26 35.64
CA GLY A 189 29.13 0.28 36.52
C GLY A 189 30.55 -0.14 36.14
N TYR A 190 30.96 0.09 34.91
CA TYR A 190 32.29 -0.27 34.41
C TYR A 190 33.19 0.95 34.28
N GLN A 191 33.59 1.55 35.40
CA GLN A 191 34.88 2.24 35.44
C GLN A 191 35.95 1.15 35.28
N GLY A 192 36.27 0.80 34.05
CA GLY A 192 37.47 0.03 33.76
C GLY A 192 38.69 0.74 34.35
N PRO A 193 39.67 0.00 34.93
CA PRO A 193 40.84 0.64 35.51
C PRO A 193 41.46 1.56 34.46
N GLN A 194 41.52 2.85 34.80
CA GLN A 194 42.28 3.82 33.99
C GLN A 194 43.68 3.24 33.85
N LYS A 195 44.03 2.83 32.65
CA LYS A 195 45.41 2.61 32.28
C LYS A 195 46.16 3.95 32.41
N THR A 196 46.64 4.25 33.59
CA THR A 196 47.64 5.28 33.80
C THR A 196 48.93 4.81 33.15
N SER A 197 49.06 5.02 31.86
CA SER A 197 50.30 4.95 31.14
C SER A 197 51.09 6.26 31.38
N HIS A 198 51.42 6.52 32.64
CA HIS A 198 52.49 7.41 33.02
C HIS A 198 53.72 6.59 33.33
N LEU A 199 54.46 6.24 32.29
CA LEU A 199 55.89 5.98 32.40
C LEU A 199 56.55 7.29 32.81
N GLN A 200 56.62 7.58 34.09
CA GLN A 200 57.54 8.56 34.65
C GLN A 200 58.94 7.93 34.56
N LEU A 201 59.66 8.35 33.54
CA LEU A 201 61.12 8.21 33.49
C LEU A 201 61.68 9.01 34.65
N GLN A 202 62.10 8.36 35.72
CA GLN A 202 62.95 9.00 36.75
C GLN A 202 64.33 9.26 36.15
N PRO A 203 64.86 10.48 36.26
CA PRO A 203 66.21 10.74 35.85
C PRO A 203 67.15 10.09 36.88
N MET A 204 68.02 9.19 36.38
CA MET A 204 69.17 8.72 37.19
C MET A 204 70.19 9.87 37.29
N TYR A 205 70.39 10.31 38.51
CA TYR A 205 71.55 11.14 38.84
C TYR A 205 72.70 10.19 39.20
N MET A 206 73.81 10.31 38.46
CA MET A 206 75.14 9.90 38.91
C MET A 206 75.78 11.02 39.70
#